data_4026ee4ce0177707272b6e954e7f8cc4
#
_entry.id   4026ee4ce0177707272b6e954e7f8cc4
#
_cell.length_a   1.000
_cell.length_b   1.000
_cell.length_c   1.000
_cell.angle_alpha   90.00
_cell.angle_beta   90.00
_cell.angle_gamma   90.00
#
_symmetry.space_group_name_H-M   'P 1'
#
loop_
_entity.id
_entity.type
_entity.pdbx_description
1 polymer ?
#
loop_
_entity_poly.entity_id
_entity_poly.type
_entity_poly.pdbx_seq_one_letter_code
_entity_poly.pdbx_strand_id
1 'polypeptide(L)'
;MTDEEPDDSHEFSEGQGFDDPYEGFDLDPPELDLDPEMVDPVDSRVVADTLDRRQIPADQVDAESLLDVGLEYMRINRHEQATEAFERVANFADDDGIEQEAWVNKGAAHAELQEFQRAIESYREALSIDDDSEHAASAETNLAYALWESGQSEQALEHAERAVELDQRFPQGWYNRGFFLLERGLAEDAVSCFDNALRLGHRSPDVLEEKARALEAMGEDERAEEVAEEAEELRQNAEEELVESRER
;
A
#
# COMPACT_ATOMS: atom_id res chain seq x y z
N MET A 1 -22.72 47.08 -52.49
CA MET A 1 -22.69 45.73 -51.93
C MET A 1 -21.80 45.83 -50.72
N THR A 2 -22.44 46.10 -49.60
CA THR A 2 -21.81 46.27 -48.31
C THR A 2 -22.13 44.99 -47.53
N ASP A 3 -21.10 44.21 -47.27
CA ASP A 3 -21.18 43.05 -46.38
C ASP A 3 -21.24 43.56 -44.93
N GLU A 4 -22.39 43.42 -44.29
CA GLU A 4 -22.55 43.56 -42.87
C GLU A 4 -22.27 42.19 -42.21
N GLU A 5 -21.21 42.13 -41.42
CA GLU A 5 -20.97 41.02 -40.49
C GLU A 5 -21.96 41.15 -39.30
N PRO A 6 -22.57 40.07 -38.82
CA PRO A 6 -23.42 40.11 -37.65
C PRO A 6 -22.56 40.28 -36.38
N ASP A 7 -22.83 41.34 -35.64
CA ASP A 7 -22.35 41.60 -34.27
C ASP A 7 -23.04 40.63 -33.30
N ASP A 8 -22.34 39.61 -32.88
CA ASP A 8 -22.79 38.57 -31.91
C ASP A 8 -22.30 38.92 -30.50
N SER A 9 -22.59 40.17 -30.05
CA SER A 9 -22.40 40.56 -28.68
C SER A 9 -23.60 40.08 -27.85
N HIS A 10 -23.45 38.92 -27.18
CA HIS A 10 -24.35 38.52 -26.12
C HIS A 10 -24.18 39.47 -24.92
N GLU A 11 -25.02 40.46 -24.81
CA GLU A 11 -25.22 41.21 -23.57
C GLU A 11 -25.90 40.29 -22.55
N PHE A 12 -25.14 39.88 -21.57
CA PHE A 12 -25.71 39.29 -20.34
C PHE A 12 -26.53 40.39 -19.68
N SER A 13 -27.84 40.18 -19.57
CA SER A 13 -28.74 41.10 -18.89
C SER A 13 -28.36 41.21 -17.42
N GLU A 14 -27.89 42.37 -17.00
CA GLU A 14 -27.76 42.75 -15.58
C GLU A 14 -29.15 42.60 -14.93
N GLY A 15 -29.29 41.61 -14.02
CA GLY A 15 -30.51 41.51 -13.19
C GLY A 15 -31.08 40.13 -12.95
N GLN A 16 -30.43 39.02 -13.40
CA GLN A 16 -30.80 37.67 -12.99
C GLN A 16 -29.58 36.95 -12.36
N GLY A 17 -28.88 37.63 -11.48
CA GLY A 17 -27.96 36.99 -10.56
C GLY A 17 -28.77 36.28 -9.47
N PHE A 18 -28.45 35.04 -9.19
CA PHE A 18 -28.85 34.40 -7.96
C PHE A 18 -28.34 35.27 -6.82
N ASP A 19 -29.20 35.56 -5.81
CA ASP A 19 -28.76 36.16 -4.56
C ASP A 19 -27.53 35.39 -4.06
N ASP A 20 -26.50 36.11 -3.61
CA ASP A 20 -25.26 35.54 -3.16
C ASP A 20 -25.54 34.41 -2.15
N PRO A 21 -25.27 33.13 -2.46
CA PRO A 21 -25.63 32.04 -1.56
C PRO A 21 -24.84 32.06 -0.23
N TYR A 22 -23.93 33.04 -0.08
CA TYR A 22 -23.08 33.22 1.09
C TYR A 22 -23.42 34.49 1.88
N GLU A 23 -24.50 35.21 1.51
CA GLU A 23 -24.96 36.37 2.27
C GLU A 23 -25.45 35.95 3.66
N GLY A 24 -24.60 36.12 4.68
CA GLY A 24 -24.85 35.73 6.09
C GLY A 24 -23.87 34.69 6.64
N PHE A 25 -22.93 34.21 5.86
CA PHE A 25 -21.78 33.44 6.35
C PHE A 25 -20.61 34.41 6.56
N ASP A 26 -20.39 34.81 7.82
CA ASP A 26 -19.17 35.52 8.23
C ASP A 26 -18.02 34.51 8.28
N LEU A 27 -17.63 34.03 7.09
CA LEU A 27 -16.40 33.31 6.89
C LEU A 27 -15.33 34.39 6.73
N ASP A 28 -14.73 34.78 7.85
CA ASP A 28 -13.44 35.42 7.83
C ASP A 28 -12.42 34.30 7.61
N PRO A 29 -12.10 33.92 6.36
CA PRO A 29 -11.12 32.86 6.13
C PRO A 29 -9.81 33.44 6.63
N PRO A 30 -9.00 32.65 7.37
CA PRO A 30 -7.63 33.05 7.62
C PRO A 30 -7.04 33.44 6.26
N GLU A 31 -6.42 34.62 6.17
CA GLU A 31 -5.79 35.12 4.94
C GLU A 31 -4.81 34.08 4.44
N LEU A 32 -5.32 33.12 3.64
CA LEU A 32 -4.54 32.23 2.84
C LEU A 32 -4.08 33.07 1.65
N ASP A 33 -2.85 33.58 1.74
CA ASP A 33 -2.18 34.24 0.62
C ASP A 33 -1.75 33.16 -0.37
N LEU A 34 -2.75 32.54 -1.00
CA LEU A 34 -2.58 31.54 -2.05
C LEU A 34 -2.64 32.30 -3.36
N ASP A 35 -1.55 32.25 -4.13
CA ASP A 35 -1.54 32.71 -5.51
C ASP A 35 -2.55 31.84 -6.31
N PRO A 36 -3.69 32.40 -6.74
CA PRO A 36 -4.73 31.60 -7.39
C PRO A 36 -4.29 31.03 -8.75
N GLU A 37 -3.19 31.52 -9.33
CA GLU A 37 -2.61 30.94 -10.57
C GLU A 37 -1.76 29.70 -10.31
N MET A 38 -1.41 29.44 -9.04
CA MET A 38 -0.59 28.29 -8.63
C MET A 38 -1.39 27.17 -7.96
N VAL A 39 -2.67 27.35 -7.72
CA VAL A 39 -3.50 26.38 -7.01
C VAL A 39 -4.40 25.63 -8.00
N ASP A 40 -4.07 24.40 -8.29
CA ASP A 40 -5.05 23.47 -8.84
C ASP A 40 -6.04 23.11 -7.71
N PRO A 41 -7.34 23.47 -7.81
CA PRO A 41 -8.31 23.20 -6.75
C PRO A 41 -8.54 21.70 -6.50
N VAL A 42 -8.02 20.84 -7.34
CA VAL A 42 -8.07 19.37 -7.23
C VAL A 42 -6.77 18.81 -6.63
N ASP A 43 -5.68 19.58 -6.57
CA ASP A 43 -4.41 19.13 -6.02
C ASP A 43 -4.34 19.37 -4.50
N SER A 44 -4.64 18.33 -3.74
CA SER A 44 -4.51 18.31 -2.27
C SER A 44 -3.08 18.58 -1.77
N ARG A 45 -2.06 18.45 -2.63
CA ARG A 45 -0.65 18.69 -2.31
C ARG A 45 -0.39 20.13 -1.89
N VAL A 46 -1.03 21.10 -2.54
CA VAL A 46 -0.82 22.52 -2.22
C VAL A 46 -1.36 22.86 -0.82
N VAL A 47 -2.49 22.25 -0.45
CA VAL A 47 -3.05 22.43 0.90
C VAL A 47 -2.13 21.78 1.93
N ALA A 48 -1.62 20.61 1.64
CA ALA A 48 -0.71 19.87 2.49
C ALA A 48 0.62 20.60 2.69
N ASP A 49 1.29 21.03 1.62
CA ASP A 49 2.53 21.83 1.69
C ASP A 49 2.34 23.14 2.43
N THR A 50 1.15 23.72 2.37
CA THR A 50 0.83 24.97 3.10
C THR A 50 0.62 24.69 4.58
N LEU A 51 0.04 23.56 4.94
CA LEU A 51 -0.10 23.11 6.33
C LEU A 51 1.26 22.79 6.95
N ASP A 52 2.13 22.10 6.23
CA ASP A 52 3.50 21.77 6.68
C ASP A 52 4.35 23.04 6.89
N ARG A 53 4.21 24.04 6.02
CA ARG A 53 4.89 25.35 6.17
C ARG A 53 4.39 26.19 7.36
N ARG A 54 3.17 25.95 7.85
CA ARG A 54 2.60 26.69 8.99
C ARG A 54 3.08 26.20 10.34
N GLN A 55 3.93 25.18 10.40
CA GLN A 55 4.43 24.58 11.64
C GLN A 55 3.27 24.30 12.62
N ILE A 56 2.28 23.54 12.16
CA ILE A 56 1.21 23.07 13.03
C ILE A 56 1.87 22.26 14.14
N PRO A 57 1.65 22.62 15.42
CA PRO A 57 2.20 21.83 16.52
C PRO A 57 1.74 20.39 16.42
N ALA A 58 2.64 19.43 16.68
CA ALA A 58 2.34 18.00 16.59
C ALA A 58 1.12 17.60 17.45
N ASP A 59 0.95 18.26 18.61
CA ASP A 59 -0.18 18.07 19.53
C ASP A 59 -1.56 18.46 18.97
N GLN A 60 -1.61 19.08 17.79
CA GLN A 60 -2.85 19.42 17.06
C GLN A 60 -3.16 18.48 15.89
N VAL A 61 -2.29 17.52 15.62
CA VAL A 61 -2.48 16.53 14.56
C VAL A 61 -2.82 15.21 15.22
N ASP A 62 -3.97 14.63 14.90
CA ASP A 62 -4.33 13.28 15.28
C ASP A 62 -3.66 12.30 14.32
N ALA A 63 -2.52 11.75 14.75
CA ALA A 63 -1.73 10.82 13.94
C ALA A 63 -2.49 9.53 13.63
N GLU A 64 -3.32 9.02 14.56
CA GLU A 64 -4.15 7.83 14.33
C GLU A 64 -5.19 8.08 13.22
N SER A 65 -5.91 9.20 13.29
CA SER A 65 -6.88 9.57 12.24
C SER A 65 -6.20 9.78 10.89
N LEU A 66 -4.98 10.31 10.87
CA LEU A 66 -4.23 10.49 9.62
C LEU A 66 -3.72 9.16 9.05
N LEU A 67 -3.38 8.20 9.92
CA LEU A 67 -3.04 6.83 9.55
C LEU A 67 -4.23 6.15 8.85
N ASP A 68 -5.43 6.27 9.42
CA ASP A 68 -6.67 5.75 8.82
C ASP A 68 -6.90 6.32 7.41
N VAL A 69 -6.63 7.62 7.20
CA VAL A 69 -6.73 8.25 5.87
C VAL A 69 -5.73 7.61 4.89
N GLY A 70 -4.51 7.33 5.32
CA GLY A 70 -3.51 6.62 4.52
C GLY A 70 -3.97 5.22 4.11
N LEU A 71 -4.53 4.47 5.06
CA LEU A 71 -5.07 3.13 4.82
C LEU A 71 -6.27 3.16 3.86
N GLU A 72 -7.15 4.17 3.97
CA GLU A 72 -8.23 4.35 3.01
C GLU A 72 -7.72 4.65 1.59
N TYR A 73 -6.65 5.44 1.44
CA TYR A 73 -6.00 5.64 0.15
C TYR A 73 -5.45 4.33 -0.42
N MET A 74 -4.82 3.47 0.40
CA MET A 74 -4.39 2.13 -0.02
C MET A 74 -5.56 1.31 -0.52
N ARG A 75 -6.67 1.28 0.21
CA ARG A 75 -7.87 0.50 -0.12
C ARG A 75 -8.51 0.89 -1.46
N ILE A 76 -8.40 2.16 -1.87
CA ILE A 76 -8.93 2.66 -3.15
C ILE A 76 -7.84 2.77 -4.24
N ASN A 77 -6.70 2.11 -4.05
CA ASN A 77 -5.55 2.08 -4.98
C ASN A 77 -4.97 3.47 -5.31
N ARG A 78 -5.04 4.41 -4.35
CA ARG A 78 -4.41 5.73 -4.45
C ARG A 78 -3.07 5.74 -3.72
N HIS A 79 -2.14 4.94 -4.21
CA HIS A 79 -0.87 4.65 -3.53
C HIS A 79 0.04 5.89 -3.40
N GLU A 80 0.04 6.81 -4.37
CA GLU A 80 0.79 8.08 -4.25
C GLU A 80 0.28 8.93 -3.08
N GLN A 81 -1.05 9.07 -2.92
CA GLN A 81 -1.64 9.81 -1.81
C GLN A 81 -1.44 9.08 -0.47
N ALA A 82 -1.40 7.75 -0.49
CA ALA A 82 -1.09 6.96 0.69
C ALA A 82 0.34 7.23 1.19
N THR A 83 1.35 7.26 0.29
CA THR A 83 2.73 7.57 0.68
C THR A 83 2.86 8.93 1.34
N GLU A 84 2.17 9.96 0.81
CA GLU A 84 2.16 11.31 1.38
C GLU A 84 1.48 11.35 2.76
N ALA A 85 0.35 10.61 2.92
CA ALA A 85 -0.36 10.53 4.20
C ALA A 85 0.51 9.85 5.27
N PHE A 86 1.09 8.70 4.96
CA PHE A 86 1.95 7.98 5.90
C PHE A 86 3.23 8.74 6.26
N GLU A 87 3.82 9.49 5.31
CA GLU A 87 4.96 10.36 5.62
C GLU A 87 4.60 11.43 6.65
N ARG A 88 3.38 11.98 6.57
CA ARG A 88 2.90 12.94 7.57
C ARG A 88 2.67 12.29 8.92
N VAL A 89 2.07 11.08 8.94
CA VAL A 89 1.93 10.32 10.19
C VAL A 89 3.28 10.15 10.85
N ALA A 90 4.28 9.66 10.14
CA ALA A 90 5.63 9.46 10.65
C ALA A 90 6.28 10.75 11.18
N ASN A 91 5.98 11.91 10.57
CA ASN A 91 6.52 13.20 11.02
C ASN A 91 5.79 13.80 12.24
N PHE A 92 4.54 13.39 12.51
CA PHE A 92 3.70 13.98 13.57
C PHE A 92 3.37 13.00 14.70
N ALA A 93 3.67 11.70 14.54
CA ALA A 93 3.44 10.72 15.59
C ALA A 93 4.34 11.00 16.81
N ASP A 94 3.69 11.03 17.99
CA ASP A 94 4.39 11.09 19.28
C ASP A 94 4.62 9.68 19.86
N ASP A 95 4.06 8.65 19.23
CA ASP A 95 4.13 7.24 19.60
C ASP A 95 4.96 6.45 18.59
N ASP A 96 6.00 5.77 19.08
CA ASP A 96 6.93 5.02 18.22
C ASP A 96 6.23 3.90 17.44
N GLY A 97 5.17 3.29 18.00
CA GLY A 97 4.38 2.24 17.32
C GLY A 97 3.61 2.79 16.13
N ILE A 98 2.98 3.96 16.27
CA ILE A 98 2.25 4.64 15.19
C ILE A 98 3.24 5.11 14.12
N GLU A 99 4.38 5.65 14.52
CA GLU A 99 5.44 6.05 13.59
C GLU A 99 5.93 4.84 12.79
N GLN A 100 6.21 3.74 13.47
CA GLN A 100 6.67 2.51 12.84
C GLN A 100 5.63 1.93 11.88
N GLU A 101 4.36 1.87 12.30
CA GLU A 101 3.26 1.41 11.43
C GLU A 101 3.13 2.28 10.18
N ALA A 102 3.28 3.59 10.32
CA ALA A 102 3.25 4.51 9.18
C ALA A 102 4.40 4.24 8.19
N TRP A 103 5.62 3.98 8.68
CA TRP A 103 6.74 3.63 7.81
C TRP A 103 6.54 2.29 7.11
N VAL A 104 5.97 1.28 7.78
CA VAL A 104 5.63 -0.02 7.15
C VAL A 104 4.62 0.18 6.03
N ASN A 105 3.54 0.91 6.29
CA ASN A 105 2.50 1.17 5.31
C ASN A 105 2.96 2.07 4.15
N LYS A 106 3.85 3.04 4.42
CA LYS A 106 4.50 3.84 3.36
C LYS A 106 5.34 2.95 2.45
N GLY A 107 6.09 2.01 3.02
CA GLY A 107 6.85 1.01 2.27
C GLY A 107 5.94 0.15 1.39
N ALA A 108 4.81 -0.32 1.93
CA ALA A 108 3.82 -1.08 1.17
C ALA A 108 3.24 -0.26 0.00
N ALA A 109 2.91 1.01 0.23
CA ALA A 109 2.43 1.89 -0.83
C ALA A 109 3.48 2.10 -1.95
N HIS A 110 4.76 2.25 -1.60
CA HIS A 110 5.85 2.31 -2.59
C HIS A 110 6.02 0.98 -3.34
N ALA A 111 5.86 -0.16 -2.68
CA ALA A 111 5.93 -1.48 -3.33
C ALA A 111 4.80 -1.65 -4.37
N GLU A 112 3.57 -1.22 -4.06
CA GLU A 112 2.44 -1.21 -5.01
C GLU A 112 2.71 -0.31 -6.23
N LEU A 113 3.47 0.78 -6.04
CA LEU A 113 3.95 1.64 -7.13
C LEU A 113 5.16 1.05 -7.87
N GLN A 114 5.65 -0.13 -7.49
CA GLN A 114 6.88 -0.75 -7.97
C GLN A 114 8.16 0.10 -7.72
N GLU A 115 8.09 1.01 -6.78
CA GLU A 115 9.20 1.85 -6.33
C GLU A 115 10.03 1.13 -5.24
N PHE A 116 10.51 -0.08 -5.55
CA PHE A 116 11.09 -1.00 -4.57
C PHE A 116 12.24 -0.41 -3.76
N GLN A 117 13.04 0.49 -4.34
CA GLN A 117 14.12 1.14 -3.57
C GLN A 117 13.58 2.03 -2.45
N ARG A 118 12.48 2.76 -2.70
CA ARG A 118 11.82 3.59 -1.69
C ARG A 118 11.08 2.73 -0.65
N ALA A 119 10.50 1.60 -1.09
CA ALA A 119 9.92 0.63 -0.18
C ALA A 119 10.97 0.09 0.80
N ILE A 120 12.15 -0.32 0.30
CA ILE A 120 13.29 -0.77 1.12
C ILE A 120 13.70 0.29 2.14
N GLU A 121 13.82 1.56 1.73
CA GLU A 121 14.15 2.66 2.62
C GLU A 121 13.11 2.81 3.74
N SER A 122 11.82 2.81 3.39
CA SER A 122 10.72 2.94 4.35
C SER A 122 10.68 1.77 5.36
N TYR A 123 10.85 0.53 4.92
CA TYR A 123 10.89 -0.62 5.84
C TYR A 123 12.11 -0.58 6.76
N ARG A 124 13.25 -0.11 6.29
CA ARG A 124 14.44 0.07 7.13
C ARG A 124 14.26 1.16 8.18
N GLU A 125 13.57 2.26 7.85
CA GLU A 125 13.19 3.27 8.83
C GLU A 125 12.27 2.66 9.90
N ALA A 126 11.24 1.90 9.50
CA ALA A 126 10.38 1.18 10.45
C ALA A 126 11.17 0.28 11.41
N LEU A 127 12.10 -0.52 10.88
CA LEU A 127 12.94 -1.43 11.69
C LEU A 127 13.98 -0.69 12.54
N SER A 128 14.34 0.55 12.18
CA SER A 128 15.24 1.36 13.00
C SER A 128 14.59 1.91 14.26
N ILE A 129 13.26 2.00 14.29
CA ILE A 129 12.49 2.43 15.46
C ILE A 129 12.45 1.30 16.50
N ASP A 130 11.97 0.12 16.08
CA ASP A 130 11.96 -1.08 16.92
C ASP A 130 12.01 -2.34 16.03
N ASP A 131 13.05 -3.16 16.15
CA ASP A 131 13.28 -4.35 15.35
C ASP A 131 12.72 -5.64 15.97
N ASP A 132 12.01 -5.53 17.10
CA ASP A 132 11.39 -6.65 17.82
C ASP A 132 9.92 -6.36 18.22
N SER A 133 9.32 -5.33 17.63
CA SER A 133 7.94 -4.92 17.84
C SER A 133 6.94 -5.86 17.14
N GLU A 134 5.64 -5.63 17.39
CA GLU A 134 4.56 -6.32 16.65
C GLU A 134 4.56 -6.01 15.14
N HIS A 135 5.11 -4.87 14.72
CA HIS A 135 5.22 -4.47 13.31
C HIS A 135 6.48 -5.02 12.63
N ALA A 136 7.50 -5.44 13.42
CA ALA A 136 8.79 -5.84 12.88
C ALA A 136 8.72 -7.06 11.95
N ALA A 137 7.94 -8.09 12.29
CA ALA A 137 7.78 -9.26 11.43
C ALA A 137 7.16 -8.92 10.06
N SER A 138 6.20 -7.99 10.04
CA SER A 138 5.60 -7.49 8.79
C SER A 138 6.60 -6.66 7.99
N ALA A 139 7.34 -5.77 8.65
CA ALA A 139 8.39 -4.96 8.02
C ALA A 139 9.47 -5.83 7.39
N GLU A 140 9.97 -6.84 8.11
CA GLU A 140 10.97 -7.80 7.62
C GLU A 140 10.46 -8.62 6.42
N THR A 141 9.19 -9.06 6.47
CA THR A 141 8.57 -9.83 5.37
C THR A 141 8.45 -8.98 4.10
N ASN A 142 7.99 -7.74 4.23
CA ASN A 142 7.81 -6.83 3.12
C ASN A 142 9.15 -6.31 2.57
N LEU A 143 10.13 -6.09 3.46
CA LEU A 143 11.51 -5.76 3.08
C LEU A 143 12.13 -6.89 2.26
N ALA A 144 11.93 -8.14 2.69
CA ALA A 144 12.41 -9.31 1.95
C ALA A 144 11.85 -9.35 0.51
N TYR A 145 10.55 -9.10 0.35
CA TYR A 145 9.93 -9.03 -0.97
C TYR A 145 10.50 -7.89 -1.82
N ALA A 146 10.61 -6.68 -1.27
CA ALA A 146 11.13 -5.52 -1.99
C ALA A 146 12.61 -5.71 -2.39
N LEU A 147 13.41 -6.36 -1.55
CA LEU A 147 14.80 -6.74 -1.85
C LEU A 147 14.87 -7.75 -3.00
N TRP A 148 13.98 -8.74 -3.00
CA TRP A 148 13.89 -9.72 -4.07
C TRP A 148 13.57 -9.05 -5.41
N GLU A 149 12.54 -8.23 -5.46
CA GLU A 149 12.15 -7.48 -6.66
C GLU A 149 13.26 -6.53 -7.16
N SER A 150 14.12 -6.07 -6.25
CA SER A 150 15.31 -5.26 -6.57
C SER A 150 16.52 -6.10 -7.00
N GLY A 151 16.41 -7.43 -7.07
CA GLY A 151 17.49 -8.35 -7.43
C GLY A 151 18.49 -8.63 -6.32
N GLN A 152 18.19 -8.29 -5.06
CA GLN A 152 19.04 -8.48 -3.88
C GLN A 152 18.67 -9.79 -3.14
N SER A 153 18.70 -10.93 -3.86
CA SER A 153 18.15 -12.23 -3.43
C SER A 153 18.76 -12.80 -2.15
N GLU A 154 20.05 -12.52 -1.87
CA GLU A 154 20.70 -13.00 -0.63
C GLU A 154 20.13 -12.30 0.60
N GLN A 155 20.00 -10.98 0.53
CA GLN A 155 19.41 -10.19 1.61
C GLN A 155 17.92 -10.51 1.78
N ALA A 156 17.20 -10.75 0.68
CA ALA A 156 15.79 -11.14 0.73
C ALA A 156 15.56 -12.38 1.60
N LEU A 157 16.38 -13.41 1.45
CA LEU A 157 16.28 -14.62 2.26
C LEU A 157 16.61 -14.35 3.73
N GLU A 158 17.67 -13.57 4.03
CA GLU A 158 18.05 -13.22 5.39
C GLU A 158 16.89 -12.51 6.14
N HIS A 159 16.24 -11.53 5.48
CA HIS A 159 15.09 -10.83 6.05
C HIS A 159 13.85 -11.73 6.19
N ALA A 160 13.59 -12.63 5.24
CA ALA A 160 12.51 -13.61 5.36
C ALA A 160 12.73 -14.60 6.52
N GLU A 161 13.98 -15.00 6.78
CA GLU A 161 14.33 -15.82 7.94
C GLU A 161 14.11 -15.05 9.24
N ARG A 162 14.51 -13.77 9.29
CA ARG A 162 14.28 -12.91 10.45
C ARG A 162 12.78 -12.69 10.73
N ALA A 163 11.96 -12.50 9.69
CA ALA A 163 10.51 -12.37 9.84
C ALA A 163 9.89 -13.60 10.55
N VAL A 164 10.29 -14.81 10.13
CA VAL A 164 9.81 -16.06 10.73
C VAL A 164 10.34 -16.26 12.16
N GLU A 165 11.55 -15.79 12.48
CA GLU A 165 12.09 -15.81 13.85
C GLU A 165 11.28 -14.90 14.79
N LEU A 166 10.88 -13.70 14.30
CA LEU A 166 10.09 -12.73 15.05
C LEU A 166 8.65 -13.21 15.28
N ASP A 167 8.00 -13.67 14.23
CA ASP A 167 6.65 -14.23 14.36
C ASP A 167 6.47 -15.54 13.57
N GLN A 168 6.59 -16.67 14.28
CA GLN A 168 6.34 -18.00 13.70
C GLN A 168 4.86 -18.24 13.32
N ARG A 169 3.95 -17.34 13.71
CA ARG A 169 2.52 -17.42 13.39
C ARG A 169 2.13 -16.56 12.20
N PHE A 170 3.07 -15.80 11.64
CA PHE A 170 2.84 -14.95 10.49
C PHE A 170 2.99 -15.75 9.18
N PRO A 171 1.89 -16.15 8.53
CA PRO A 171 1.94 -17.11 7.42
C PRO A 171 2.64 -16.56 6.19
N GLN A 172 2.57 -15.21 5.95
CA GLN A 172 3.22 -14.59 4.81
C GLN A 172 4.75 -14.67 4.89
N GLY A 173 5.32 -14.57 6.10
CA GLY A 173 6.77 -14.77 6.31
C GLY A 173 7.22 -16.17 5.89
N TRP A 174 6.45 -17.20 6.23
CA TRP A 174 6.71 -18.57 5.80
C TRP A 174 6.62 -18.74 4.28
N TYR A 175 5.61 -18.13 3.64
CA TYR A 175 5.47 -18.16 2.19
C TYR A 175 6.68 -17.53 1.49
N ASN A 176 7.05 -16.30 1.86
CA ASN A 176 8.19 -15.61 1.25
C ASN A 176 9.50 -16.37 1.45
N ARG A 177 9.73 -16.89 2.67
CA ARG A 177 10.90 -17.73 2.94
C ARG A 177 10.93 -18.97 2.04
N GLY A 178 9.79 -19.66 1.91
CA GLY A 178 9.66 -20.84 1.02
C GLY A 178 9.95 -20.50 -0.43
N PHE A 179 9.42 -19.39 -0.91
CA PHE A 179 9.65 -18.90 -2.27
C PHE A 179 11.15 -18.63 -2.52
N PHE A 180 11.83 -17.90 -1.63
CA PHE A 180 13.26 -17.60 -1.81
C PHE A 180 14.15 -18.84 -1.68
N LEU A 181 13.81 -19.80 -0.83
CA LEU A 181 14.50 -21.08 -0.73
C LEU A 181 14.36 -21.89 -2.02
N LEU A 182 13.16 -21.93 -2.60
CA LEU A 182 12.91 -22.64 -3.86
C LEU A 182 13.73 -22.03 -5.01
N GLU A 183 13.78 -20.71 -5.12
CA GLU A 183 14.59 -20.02 -6.12
C GLU A 183 16.09 -20.29 -5.97
N ARG A 184 16.54 -20.65 -4.77
CA ARG A 184 17.92 -21.12 -4.51
C ARG A 184 18.12 -22.60 -4.71
N GLY A 185 17.08 -23.34 -5.12
CA GLY A 185 17.12 -24.79 -5.34
C GLY A 185 17.04 -25.63 -4.06
N LEU A 186 16.63 -25.03 -2.92
CA LEU A 186 16.45 -25.70 -1.63
C LEU A 186 15.00 -26.17 -1.49
N ALA A 187 14.57 -27.05 -2.38
CA ALA A 187 13.17 -27.44 -2.56
C ALA A 187 12.57 -28.14 -1.32
N GLU A 188 13.33 -28.98 -0.59
CA GLU A 188 12.85 -29.66 0.62
C GLU A 188 12.50 -28.66 1.74
N ASP A 189 13.37 -27.67 1.95
CA ASP A 189 13.13 -26.61 2.94
C ASP A 189 11.97 -25.71 2.50
N ALA A 190 11.84 -25.45 1.20
CA ALA A 190 10.73 -24.67 0.62
C ALA A 190 9.38 -25.35 0.87
N VAL A 191 9.24 -26.66 0.60
CA VAL A 191 8.02 -27.42 0.89
C VAL A 191 7.64 -27.30 2.36
N SER A 192 8.62 -27.43 3.27
CA SER A 192 8.39 -27.27 4.70
C SER A 192 7.86 -25.89 5.08
N CYS A 193 8.34 -24.83 4.41
CA CYS A 193 7.86 -23.47 4.61
C CYS A 193 6.43 -23.30 4.08
N PHE A 194 6.11 -23.80 2.89
CA PHE A 194 4.74 -23.75 2.34
C PHE A 194 3.75 -24.54 3.19
N ASP A 195 4.16 -25.69 3.72
CA ASP A 195 3.34 -26.45 4.68
C ASP A 195 3.02 -25.64 5.94
N ASN A 196 3.97 -24.86 6.45
CA ASN A 196 3.74 -23.97 7.58
C ASN A 196 2.78 -22.84 7.21
N ALA A 197 2.93 -22.20 6.04
CA ALA A 197 2.04 -21.16 5.56
C ALA A 197 0.59 -21.67 5.45
N LEU A 198 0.40 -22.84 4.83
CA LEU A 198 -0.89 -23.50 4.69
C LEU A 198 -1.53 -23.85 6.06
N ARG A 199 -0.72 -24.41 6.97
CA ARG A 199 -1.17 -24.76 8.34
C ARG A 199 -1.61 -23.52 9.15
N LEU A 200 -1.02 -22.38 8.88
CA LEU A 200 -1.36 -21.09 9.50
C LEU A 200 -2.53 -20.38 8.81
N GLY A 201 -3.11 -20.98 7.77
CA GLY A 201 -4.31 -20.48 7.11
C GLY A 201 -4.06 -19.66 5.84
N HIS A 202 -2.81 -19.51 5.40
CA HIS A 202 -2.49 -18.90 4.11
C HIS A 202 -2.70 -19.92 2.98
N ARG A 203 -3.98 -20.22 2.72
CA ARG A 203 -4.38 -21.17 1.66
C ARG A 203 -4.84 -20.37 0.44
N SER A 204 -3.93 -20.08 -0.46
CA SER A 204 -4.20 -19.45 -1.75
C SER A 204 -3.70 -20.36 -2.88
N PRO A 205 -4.21 -20.19 -4.10
CA PRO A 205 -3.67 -20.91 -5.28
C PRO A 205 -2.16 -20.72 -5.41
N ASP A 206 -1.65 -19.51 -5.18
CA ASP A 206 -0.22 -19.20 -5.32
C ASP A 206 0.67 -20.02 -4.39
N VAL A 207 0.26 -20.19 -3.12
CA VAL A 207 1.00 -21.01 -2.13
C VAL A 207 1.05 -22.46 -2.56
N LEU A 208 -0.06 -22.99 -3.09
CA LEU A 208 -0.12 -24.38 -3.56
C LEU A 208 0.68 -24.58 -4.85
N GLU A 209 0.64 -23.64 -5.78
CA GLU A 209 1.43 -23.68 -7.01
C GLU A 209 2.94 -23.68 -6.72
N GLU A 210 3.39 -22.78 -5.81
CA GLU A 210 4.80 -22.77 -5.42
C GLU A 210 5.20 -24.05 -4.67
N LYS A 211 4.31 -24.63 -3.87
CA LYS A 211 4.54 -25.92 -3.23
C LYS A 211 4.62 -27.05 -4.27
N ALA A 212 3.72 -27.08 -5.26
CA ALA A 212 3.77 -28.07 -6.34
C ALA A 212 5.08 -27.95 -7.10
N ARG A 213 5.51 -26.75 -7.46
CA ARG A 213 6.80 -26.49 -8.11
C ARG A 213 8.00 -26.98 -7.27
N ALA A 214 7.92 -26.83 -5.95
CA ALA A 214 8.95 -27.36 -5.05
C ALA A 214 8.98 -28.90 -5.03
N LEU A 215 7.81 -29.54 -5.03
CA LEU A 215 7.70 -31.02 -5.12
C LEU A 215 8.21 -31.57 -6.46
N GLU A 216 7.91 -30.90 -7.57
CA GLU A 216 8.47 -31.23 -8.89
C GLU A 216 10.00 -31.17 -8.89
N ALA A 217 10.57 -30.09 -8.28
CA ALA A 217 12.01 -29.94 -8.16
C ALA A 217 12.67 -31.07 -7.32
N MET A 218 11.90 -31.70 -6.42
CA MET A 218 12.34 -32.90 -5.67
C MET A 218 12.11 -34.20 -6.43
N GLY A 219 11.41 -34.19 -7.58
CA GLY A 219 11.02 -35.39 -8.34
C GLY A 219 9.83 -36.14 -7.73
N GLU A 220 9.03 -35.48 -6.90
CA GLU A 220 7.84 -36.02 -6.27
C GLU A 220 6.57 -35.72 -7.10
N ASP A 221 6.61 -36.13 -8.39
CA ASP A 221 5.66 -35.75 -9.42
C ASP A 221 4.19 -36.07 -9.06
N GLU A 222 3.90 -37.22 -8.43
CA GLU A 222 2.53 -37.59 -8.03
C GLU A 222 1.96 -36.61 -6.98
N ARG A 223 2.79 -36.22 -6.02
CA ARG A 223 2.38 -35.25 -4.99
C ARG A 223 2.26 -33.83 -5.54
N ALA A 224 3.11 -33.47 -6.48
CA ALA A 224 3.06 -32.21 -7.17
C ALA A 224 1.74 -32.05 -7.95
N GLU A 225 1.33 -33.13 -8.68
CA GLU A 225 0.07 -33.14 -9.44
C GLU A 225 -1.14 -32.99 -8.50
N GLU A 226 -1.19 -33.72 -7.37
CA GLU A 226 -2.26 -33.60 -6.37
C GLU A 226 -2.39 -32.16 -5.82
N VAL A 227 -1.25 -31.50 -5.52
CA VAL A 227 -1.26 -30.12 -4.99
C VAL A 227 -1.63 -29.10 -6.06
N ALA A 228 -1.21 -29.33 -7.32
CA ALA A 228 -1.58 -28.48 -8.44
C ALA A 228 -3.10 -28.56 -8.77
N GLU A 229 -3.70 -29.76 -8.69
CA GLU A 229 -5.15 -29.94 -8.81
C GLU A 229 -5.89 -29.17 -7.71
N GLU A 230 -5.41 -29.23 -6.46
CA GLU A 230 -5.97 -28.47 -5.35
C GLU A 230 -5.91 -26.94 -5.58
N ALA A 231 -4.81 -26.44 -6.15
CA ALA A 231 -4.68 -25.03 -6.50
C ALA A 231 -5.70 -24.59 -7.55
N GLU A 232 -5.90 -25.42 -8.57
CA GLU A 232 -6.87 -25.16 -9.64
C GLU A 232 -8.30 -25.18 -9.15
N GLU A 233 -8.66 -26.14 -8.26
CA GLU A 233 -9.98 -26.18 -7.63
C GLU A 233 -10.24 -24.90 -6.81
N LEU A 234 -9.26 -24.41 -6.06
CA LEU A 234 -9.41 -23.16 -5.31
C LEU A 234 -9.62 -21.97 -6.23
N ARG A 235 -8.91 -21.92 -7.36
CA ARG A 235 -9.07 -20.84 -8.34
C ARG A 235 -10.46 -20.83 -8.96
N GLN A 236 -10.96 -22.02 -9.36
CA GLN A 236 -12.29 -22.17 -9.92
C GLN A 236 -13.38 -21.76 -8.93
N ASN A 237 -13.28 -22.19 -7.66
CA ASN A 237 -14.24 -21.82 -6.63
C ASN A 237 -14.26 -20.29 -6.40
N ALA A 238 -13.10 -19.63 -6.39
CA ALA A 238 -13.02 -18.18 -6.23
C ALA A 238 -13.64 -17.44 -7.43
N GLU A 239 -13.46 -17.93 -8.65
CA GLU A 239 -14.09 -17.37 -9.85
C GLU A 239 -15.62 -17.52 -9.82
N GLU A 240 -16.13 -18.69 -9.41
CA GLU A 240 -17.57 -18.95 -9.27
C GLU A 240 -18.20 -18.00 -8.24
N GLU A 241 -17.59 -17.84 -7.06
CA GLU A 241 -18.06 -16.90 -6.03
C GLU A 241 -18.10 -15.45 -6.53
N LEU A 242 -17.11 -15.06 -7.33
CA LEU A 242 -17.04 -13.71 -7.89
C LEU A 242 -18.13 -13.45 -8.93
N VAL A 243 -18.47 -14.45 -9.74
CA VAL A 243 -19.60 -14.40 -10.69
C VAL A 243 -20.92 -14.30 -9.94
N GLU A 244 -21.16 -15.18 -8.95
CA GLU A 244 -22.38 -15.15 -8.15
C GLU A 244 -22.58 -13.83 -7.38
N SER A 245 -21.50 -13.21 -6.91
CA SER A 245 -21.56 -11.94 -6.19
C SER A 245 -21.96 -10.76 -7.07
N ARG A 246 -21.67 -10.84 -8.38
CA ARG A 246 -22.03 -9.81 -9.38
C ARG A 246 -23.48 -9.94 -9.87
N GLU A 247 -24.09 -11.11 -9.70
CA GLU A 247 -25.48 -11.37 -10.11
C GLU A 247 -26.51 -11.04 -9.01
N ARG A 248 -26.06 -10.76 -7.79
CA ARG A 248 -26.90 -10.34 -6.64
C ARG A 248 -26.93 -8.84 -6.46
#